data_def34fa9b16db46a8043289ea51bb98a
#
_entry.id   def34fa9b16db46a8043289ea51bb98a
#
_cell.length_a   1.000
_cell.length_b   1.000
_cell.length_c   1.000
_cell.angle_alpha   90.00
_cell.angle_beta   90.00
_cell.angle_gamma   90.00
#
_symmetry.space_group_name_H-M   'P 1'
#
loop_
_entity.id
_entity.type
_entity.pdbx_description
1 polymer ?
#
loop_
_entity_poly.entity_id
_entity_poly.type
_entity_poly.pdbx_seq_one_letter_code
_entity_poly.pdbx_strand_id
1 'polypeptide(L)'
;MRPPRTPALPARATAAFATVALAACSGGIAPSWDDPTPQARVGAIERSVRDGRGTADAPRLVENLASDDAAVRLAAITALERATGSTLGYRFDDSPADRASSVARWRAWLAAYGAPVR
;
A
#
# COMPACT_ATOMS: atom_id res chain seq x y z
N MET A 1 46.27 68.11 -2.10
CA MET A 1 46.04 66.67 -2.33
C MET A 1 44.69 66.28 -1.78
N ARG A 2 43.83 65.86 -2.67
CA ARG A 2 42.54 65.33 -2.23
C ARG A 2 42.72 63.82 -1.93
N PRO A 3 42.19 63.31 -0.77
CA PRO A 3 42.25 61.87 -0.51
C PRO A 3 41.40 61.13 -1.52
N PRO A 4 41.80 59.94 -1.94
CA PRO A 4 40.99 59.15 -2.87
C PRO A 4 39.67 58.80 -2.18
N ARG A 5 38.54 59.06 -2.87
CA ARG A 5 37.24 58.60 -2.45
C ARG A 5 37.17 57.08 -2.68
N THR A 6 37.12 56.33 -1.62
CA THR A 6 36.81 54.91 -1.72
C THR A 6 35.36 54.74 -2.21
N PRO A 7 35.12 54.02 -3.29
CA PRO A 7 33.76 53.75 -3.69
C PRO A 7 33.05 52.91 -2.60
N ALA A 8 31.91 53.41 -2.16
CA ALA A 8 31.08 52.64 -1.25
C ALA A 8 30.63 51.36 -1.97
N LEU A 9 30.93 50.20 -1.39
CA LEU A 9 30.44 48.91 -1.88
C LEU A 9 28.92 48.92 -1.75
N PRO A 10 28.17 48.55 -2.79
CA PRO A 10 26.72 48.41 -2.67
C PRO A 10 26.39 47.36 -1.63
N ALA A 11 25.51 47.71 -0.71
CA ALA A 11 24.98 46.74 0.22
C ALA A 11 24.37 45.58 -0.56
N ARG A 12 24.95 44.41 -0.42
CA ARG A 12 24.33 43.19 -0.94
C ARG A 12 23.01 43.00 -0.21
N ALA A 13 21.92 43.27 -0.91
CA ALA A 13 20.61 42.82 -0.48
C ALA A 13 20.64 41.29 -0.54
N THR A 14 20.79 40.66 0.62
CA THR A 14 20.54 39.25 0.78
C THR A 14 19.04 39.06 0.61
N ALA A 15 18.64 38.67 -0.58
CA ALA A 15 17.29 38.17 -0.79
C ALA A 15 17.15 36.88 0.02
N ALA A 16 16.49 36.97 1.17
CA ALA A 16 16.07 35.82 1.90
C ALA A 16 15.00 35.12 1.05
N PHE A 17 15.39 34.07 0.32
CA PHE A 17 14.42 33.15 -0.25
C PHE A 17 13.76 32.43 0.92
N ALA A 18 12.56 32.87 1.26
CA ALA A 18 11.67 32.10 2.09
C ALA A 18 11.26 30.87 1.27
N THR A 19 11.93 29.78 1.49
CA THR A 19 11.47 28.45 1.05
C THR A 19 10.18 28.18 1.82
N VAL A 20 9.05 28.48 1.19
CA VAL A 20 7.77 27.97 1.64
C VAL A 20 7.84 26.46 1.41
N ALA A 21 8.18 25.74 2.46
CA ALA A 21 7.95 24.30 2.49
C ALA A 21 6.43 24.12 2.41
N LEU A 22 5.92 23.82 1.22
CA LEU A 22 4.62 23.20 1.10
C LEU A 22 4.73 21.87 1.82
N ALA A 23 4.37 21.85 3.08
CA ALA A 23 3.98 20.63 3.75
C ALA A 23 2.73 20.16 3.01
N ALA A 24 2.94 19.33 1.98
CA ALA A 24 1.87 18.55 1.43
C ALA A 24 1.37 17.69 2.59
N CYS A 25 0.27 18.10 3.20
CA CYS A 25 -0.54 17.22 4.02
C CYS A 25 -1.10 16.16 3.07
N SER A 26 -0.29 15.21 2.69
CA SER A 26 -0.76 13.94 2.20
C SER A 26 -1.36 13.23 3.41
N GLY A 27 -2.58 13.64 3.79
CA GLY A 27 -3.43 12.91 4.71
C GLY A 27 -3.87 11.60 4.06
N GLY A 28 -2.89 10.77 3.65
CA GLY A 28 -3.12 9.43 3.17
C GLY A 28 -3.64 8.58 4.32
N ILE A 29 -4.65 7.77 4.04
CA ILE A 29 -5.14 6.77 4.98
C ILE A 29 -4.01 5.79 5.25
N ALA A 30 -3.65 5.62 6.53
CA ALA A 30 -2.59 4.69 6.91
C ALA A 30 -2.97 3.25 6.55
N PRO A 31 -2.06 2.48 5.94
CA PRO A 31 -2.29 1.07 5.68
C PRO A 31 -2.64 0.30 6.96
N SER A 32 -3.75 -0.41 6.95
CA SER A 32 -4.21 -1.19 8.10
C SER A 32 -5.03 -2.39 7.64
N TRP A 33 -4.83 -3.54 8.29
CA TRP A 33 -5.66 -4.72 8.12
C TRP A 33 -6.99 -4.61 8.87
N ASP A 34 -7.01 -3.85 9.95
CA ASP A 34 -8.12 -3.76 10.89
C ASP A 34 -9.08 -2.60 10.57
N ASP A 35 -8.61 -1.63 9.79
CA ASP A 35 -9.44 -0.53 9.32
C ASP A 35 -10.38 -1.04 8.22
N PRO A 36 -11.70 -0.81 8.31
CA PRO A 36 -12.67 -1.30 7.33
C PRO A 36 -12.62 -0.55 5.99
N THR A 37 -11.91 0.57 5.91
CA THR A 37 -11.86 1.34 4.66
C THR A 37 -11.08 0.61 3.57
N PRO A 38 -11.57 0.60 2.33
CA PRO A 38 -10.88 -0.05 1.21
C PRO A 38 -9.45 0.44 1.03
N GLN A 39 -9.22 1.74 1.17
CA GLN A 39 -7.91 2.35 1.00
C GLN A 39 -6.89 1.84 2.03
N ALA A 40 -7.29 1.71 3.29
CA ALA A 40 -6.43 1.18 4.33
C ALA A 40 -6.05 -0.29 4.09
N ARG A 41 -7.02 -1.09 3.64
CA ARG A 41 -6.82 -2.52 3.32
C ARG A 41 -5.94 -2.71 2.09
N VAL A 42 -6.20 -1.98 1.01
CA VAL A 42 -5.33 -2.01 -0.18
C VAL A 42 -3.90 -1.60 0.21
N GLY A 43 -3.74 -0.55 1.00
CA GLY A 43 -2.43 -0.13 1.49
C GLY A 43 -1.72 -1.21 2.32
N ALA A 44 -2.44 -1.94 3.17
CA ALA A 44 -1.88 -3.06 3.94
C ALA A 44 -1.44 -4.22 3.03
N ILE A 45 -2.24 -4.54 2.01
CA ILE A 45 -1.92 -5.57 1.01
C ILE A 45 -0.66 -5.17 0.22
N GLU A 46 -0.60 -3.94 -0.26
CA GLU A 46 0.57 -3.43 -1.00
C GLU A 46 1.83 -3.44 -0.15
N ARG A 47 1.72 -3.08 1.13
CA ARG A 47 2.83 -3.17 2.09
C ARG A 47 3.30 -4.61 2.25
N SER A 48 2.38 -5.56 2.41
CA SER A 48 2.69 -6.99 2.51
C SER A 48 3.47 -7.49 1.29
N VAL A 49 3.05 -7.11 0.09
CA VAL A 49 3.75 -7.45 -1.16
C VAL A 49 5.14 -6.83 -1.20
N ARG A 50 5.26 -5.55 -0.91
CA ARG A 50 6.54 -4.82 -0.93
C ARG A 50 7.54 -5.38 0.06
N ASP A 51 7.07 -5.81 1.23
CA ASP A 51 7.90 -6.35 2.31
C ASP A 51 8.16 -7.86 2.16
N GLY A 52 7.68 -8.50 1.09
CA GLY A 52 7.85 -9.92 0.84
C GLY A 52 7.09 -10.82 1.83
N ARG A 53 5.99 -10.33 2.40
CA ARG A 53 5.23 -11.02 3.45
C ARG A 53 4.00 -11.78 2.94
N GLY A 54 3.82 -11.92 1.65
CA GLY A 54 2.62 -12.51 1.06
C GLY A 54 2.26 -13.90 1.62
N THR A 55 3.25 -14.75 1.85
CA THR A 55 3.02 -16.07 2.46
C THR A 55 2.65 -15.95 3.95
N ALA A 56 3.36 -15.11 4.71
CA ALA A 56 3.08 -14.90 6.12
C ALA A 56 1.71 -14.25 6.35
N ASP A 57 1.30 -13.35 5.46
CA ASP A 57 0.03 -12.63 5.53
C ASP A 57 -1.10 -13.33 4.75
N ALA A 58 -0.85 -14.52 4.21
CA ALA A 58 -1.85 -15.26 3.41
C ALA A 58 -3.22 -15.41 4.08
N PRO A 59 -3.34 -15.68 5.39
CA PRO A 59 -4.64 -15.69 6.05
C PRO A 59 -5.42 -14.38 5.91
N ARG A 60 -4.74 -13.24 6.06
CA ARG A 60 -5.35 -11.91 5.90
C ARG A 60 -5.69 -11.60 4.45
N LEU A 61 -4.85 -12.03 3.52
CA LEU A 61 -5.13 -11.89 2.09
C LEU A 61 -6.37 -12.68 1.68
N VAL A 62 -6.50 -13.92 2.16
CA VAL A 62 -7.67 -14.77 1.88
C VAL A 62 -8.95 -14.17 2.46
N GLU A 63 -8.92 -13.60 3.66
CA GLU A 63 -10.06 -12.86 4.21
C GLU A 63 -10.51 -11.71 3.28
N ASN A 64 -9.56 -10.99 2.71
CA ASN A 64 -9.87 -9.87 1.83
C ASN A 64 -10.40 -10.27 0.45
N LEU A 65 -10.31 -11.56 0.06
CA LEU A 65 -11.00 -12.09 -1.12
C LEU A 65 -12.52 -12.03 -0.98
N ALA A 66 -13.05 -12.01 0.24
CA ALA A 66 -14.47 -11.90 0.53
C ALA A 66 -14.95 -10.44 0.72
N SER A 67 -14.08 -9.46 0.51
CA SER A 67 -14.43 -8.04 0.62
C SER A 67 -15.55 -7.66 -0.36
N ASP A 68 -16.43 -6.76 0.04
CA ASP A 68 -17.43 -6.16 -0.83
C ASP A 68 -16.80 -5.20 -1.86
N ASP A 69 -15.63 -4.67 -1.58
CA ASP A 69 -14.91 -3.76 -2.46
C ASP A 69 -14.08 -4.51 -3.50
N ALA A 70 -14.30 -4.18 -4.78
CA ALA A 70 -13.62 -4.86 -5.89
C ALA A 70 -12.12 -4.58 -5.94
N ALA A 71 -11.68 -3.39 -5.54
CA ALA A 71 -10.25 -3.04 -5.52
C ALA A 71 -9.51 -3.84 -4.44
N VAL A 72 -10.13 -4.02 -3.28
CA VAL A 72 -9.59 -4.86 -2.20
C VAL A 72 -9.46 -6.31 -2.67
N ARG A 73 -10.49 -6.85 -3.32
CA ARG A 73 -10.46 -8.22 -3.87
C ARG A 73 -9.36 -8.41 -4.91
N LEU A 74 -9.23 -7.44 -5.83
CA LEU A 74 -8.20 -7.49 -6.86
C LEU A 74 -6.79 -7.43 -6.24
N ALA A 75 -6.56 -6.52 -5.31
CA ALA A 75 -5.29 -6.42 -4.62
C ALA A 75 -4.95 -7.72 -3.87
N ALA A 76 -5.91 -8.30 -3.17
CA ALA A 76 -5.72 -9.53 -2.41
C ALA A 76 -5.36 -10.72 -3.30
N ILE A 77 -6.09 -10.94 -4.40
CA ILE A 77 -5.77 -12.07 -5.29
C ILE A 77 -4.45 -11.88 -6.02
N THR A 78 -4.13 -10.66 -6.42
CA THR A 78 -2.83 -10.35 -7.03
C THR A 78 -1.67 -10.66 -6.07
N ALA A 79 -1.83 -10.31 -4.79
CA ALA A 79 -0.83 -10.61 -3.76
C ALA A 79 -0.68 -12.11 -3.53
N LEU A 80 -1.78 -12.85 -3.46
CA LEU A 80 -1.78 -14.30 -3.32
C LEU A 80 -1.14 -14.99 -4.54
N GLU A 81 -1.45 -14.55 -5.75
CA GLU A 81 -0.84 -15.10 -6.96
C GLU A 81 0.67 -14.88 -6.99
N ARG A 82 1.14 -13.70 -6.59
CA ARG A 82 2.58 -13.43 -6.46
C ARG A 82 3.26 -14.31 -5.42
N ALA A 83 2.59 -14.57 -4.30
CA ALA A 83 3.14 -15.36 -3.20
C ALA A 83 3.13 -16.87 -3.48
N THR A 84 2.15 -17.37 -4.22
CA THR A 84 1.88 -18.81 -4.39
C THR A 84 2.02 -19.31 -5.82
N GLY A 85 1.98 -18.42 -6.81
CA GLY A 85 1.96 -18.77 -8.23
C GLY A 85 0.59 -19.20 -8.76
N SER A 86 -0.47 -19.12 -7.97
CA SER A 86 -1.82 -19.57 -8.36
C SER A 86 -2.90 -18.62 -7.87
N THR A 87 -4.01 -18.57 -8.61
CA THR A 87 -5.25 -17.91 -8.17
C THR A 87 -6.27 -18.90 -7.61
N LEU A 88 -6.04 -20.21 -7.74
CA LEU A 88 -7.00 -21.27 -7.42
C LEU A 88 -8.38 -21.05 -8.08
N GLY A 89 -8.39 -20.45 -9.26
CA GLY A 89 -9.61 -20.13 -10.00
C GLY A 89 -10.40 -18.93 -9.49
N TYR A 90 -9.86 -18.16 -8.54
CA TYR A 90 -10.50 -16.94 -8.07
C TYR A 90 -10.40 -15.82 -9.10
N ARG A 91 -11.54 -15.17 -9.35
CA ARG A 91 -11.61 -13.92 -10.13
C ARG A 91 -12.36 -12.88 -9.29
N PHE A 92 -11.78 -11.70 -9.17
CA PHE A 92 -12.34 -10.63 -8.35
C PHE A 92 -13.68 -10.10 -8.89
N ASP A 93 -13.94 -10.28 -10.20
CA ASP A 93 -15.12 -9.83 -10.94
C ASP A 93 -16.18 -10.93 -11.17
N ASP A 94 -15.97 -12.13 -10.68
CA ASP A 94 -16.96 -13.20 -10.74
C ASP A 94 -18.22 -12.89 -9.92
N SER A 95 -19.27 -13.68 -10.15
CA SER A 95 -20.48 -13.63 -9.34
C SER A 95 -20.17 -13.87 -7.86
N PRO A 96 -20.98 -13.35 -6.93
CA PRO A 96 -20.79 -13.63 -5.50
C PRO A 96 -20.71 -15.11 -5.15
N ALA A 97 -21.52 -15.96 -5.81
CA ALA A 97 -21.52 -17.40 -5.61
C ALA A 97 -20.21 -18.05 -6.07
N ASP A 98 -19.72 -17.68 -7.24
CA ASP A 98 -18.46 -18.20 -7.79
C ASP A 98 -17.27 -17.76 -6.95
N ARG A 99 -17.27 -16.49 -6.50
CA ARG A 99 -16.24 -16.01 -5.57
C ARG A 99 -16.25 -16.79 -4.25
N ALA A 100 -17.43 -17.05 -3.69
CA ALA A 100 -17.56 -17.83 -2.44
C ALA A 100 -16.96 -19.23 -2.60
N SER A 101 -17.21 -19.89 -3.73
CA SER A 101 -16.62 -21.20 -4.04
C SER A 101 -15.10 -21.14 -4.11
N SER A 102 -14.55 -20.08 -4.73
CA SER A 102 -13.11 -19.89 -4.83
C SER A 102 -12.46 -19.54 -3.49
N VAL A 103 -13.13 -18.74 -2.66
CA VAL A 103 -12.70 -18.45 -1.29
C VAL A 103 -12.63 -19.73 -0.45
N ALA A 104 -13.60 -20.63 -0.63
CA ALA A 104 -13.59 -21.93 0.05
C ALA A 104 -12.34 -22.75 -0.34
N ARG A 105 -11.94 -22.74 -1.61
CA ARG A 105 -10.70 -23.38 -2.07
C ARG A 105 -9.45 -22.76 -1.42
N TRP A 106 -9.41 -21.44 -1.31
CA TRP A 106 -8.31 -20.75 -0.64
C TRP A 106 -8.25 -21.06 0.86
N ARG A 107 -9.39 -21.16 1.53
CA ARG A 107 -9.45 -21.57 2.94
C ARG A 107 -8.97 -23.01 3.14
N ALA A 108 -9.34 -23.92 2.24
CA ALA A 108 -8.84 -25.29 2.25
C ALA A 108 -7.32 -25.32 2.03
N TRP A 109 -6.80 -24.50 1.12
CA TRP A 109 -5.36 -24.36 0.91
C TRP A 109 -4.64 -23.86 2.18
N LEU A 110 -5.17 -22.86 2.86
CA LEU A 110 -4.61 -22.37 4.14
C LEU A 110 -4.59 -23.48 5.20
N ALA A 111 -5.64 -24.27 5.30
CA ALA A 111 -5.71 -25.37 6.26
C ALA A 111 -4.64 -26.44 5.98
N ALA A 112 -4.32 -26.67 4.70
CA ALA A 112 -3.33 -27.67 4.30
C ALA A 112 -1.87 -27.16 4.37
N TYR A 113 -1.62 -25.89 4.04
CA TYR A 113 -0.27 -25.36 3.80
C TYR A 113 0.04 -24.09 4.60
N GLY A 114 -0.95 -23.43 5.13
CA GLY A 114 -0.83 -22.10 5.74
C GLY A 114 -0.68 -22.10 7.26
N ALA A 115 -0.68 -23.25 7.91
CA ALA A 115 -0.43 -23.32 9.34
C ALA A 115 1.05 -22.99 9.61
N PRO A 116 1.36 -22.01 10.48
CA PRO A 116 2.75 -21.81 10.86
C PRO A 116 3.28 -23.10 11.46
N VAL A 117 4.37 -23.60 10.89
CA VAL A 117 5.13 -24.69 11.49
C VAL A 117 5.63 -24.16 12.82
N ARG A 118 5.06 -24.64 13.89
CA ARG A 118 5.54 -24.34 15.24
C ARG A 118 6.82 -25.11 15.54
#